data_f52adc41284a3b5d9ceef963b941d170
#
_entry.id   f52adc41284a3b5d9ceef963b941d170
#
_cell.length_a   1.000
_cell.length_b   1.000
_cell.length_c   1.000
_cell.angle_alpha   90.00
_cell.angle_beta   90.00
_cell.angle_gamma   90.00
#
_symmetry.space_group_name_H-M   'P 1'
#
loop_
_entity.id
_entity.type
_entity.pdbx_description
1 polymer ?
#
loop_
_entity_poly.entity_id
_entity_poly.type
_entity_poly.pdbx_seq_one_letter_code
_entity_poly.pdbx_strand_id
1 'polypeptide(L)'
;WELFINGESKMVKDASEDSISKAATKEVALRLEPEMDYEIAIKLLSTPDDKTAPSLKCELVKDDKFKEVACSTDPEQKHRFSLDNTVYGNRAIAVSVSPDGKYLLTRYWDNHSLKRSRTYCELTELKTGKVLLTNLRDGMRWMPKSNKLYYTVVAPEGNDVITLDPVTLKEEVLLRGIPEQGFSWSPNEDFLIYYPREEGVKDEGPLKRIVSPADRIPDTRGRSFLARYDIASGTSERLTYGNHSTYMQDISPDGKYLLYSSSKENITQRPFSLSSLFQVNLETLAVDTLFFEDRFLGGASYSPDGKQ
;
A
#
# COMPACT_ATOMS: atom_id res chain seq x y z
N TRP A 1 -27.54 -11.28 -10.31
CA TRP A 1 -26.34 -11.77 -10.98
C TRP A 1 -25.62 -10.61 -11.68
N GLU A 2 -24.35 -10.81 -11.93
CA GLU A 2 -23.49 -9.79 -12.54
C GLU A 2 -22.59 -10.48 -13.58
N LEU A 3 -22.52 -9.92 -14.78
CA LEU A 3 -21.68 -10.38 -15.88
C LEU A 3 -20.43 -9.53 -15.98
N PHE A 4 -19.28 -10.19 -15.98
CA PHE A 4 -17.99 -9.55 -16.18
C PHE A 4 -17.36 -10.02 -17.49
N ILE A 5 -16.68 -9.11 -18.16
CA ILE A 5 -15.83 -9.41 -19.32
C ILE A 5 -14.49 -8.78 -19.08
N ASN A 6 -13.43 -9.61 -19.08
CA ASN A 6 -12.07 -9.19 -18.72
C ASN A 6 -12.04 -8.41 -17.40
N GLY A 7 -12.79 -8.90 -16.39
CA GLY A 7 -12.91 -8.27 -15.08
C GLY A 7 -13.76 -6.99 -15.01
N GLU A 8 -14.26 -6.48 -16.13
CA GLU A 8 -15.18 -5.33 -16.12
C GLU A 8 -16.64 -5.78 -16.02
N SER A 9 -17.39 -5.20 -15.07
CA SER A 9 -18.84 -5.40 -14.97
C SER A 9 -19.54 -4.80 -16.20
N LYS A 10 -20.20 -5.63 -16.97
CA LYS A 10 -20.91 -5.22 -18.19
C LYS A 10 -22.42 -5.20 -17.99
N MET A 11 -22.92 -5.98 -17.07
CA MET A 11 -24.34 -6.06 -16.79
C MET A 11 -24.61 -6.53 -15.35
N VAL A 12 -25.54 -5.87 -14.68
CA VAL A 12 -26.01 -6.23 -13.35
C VAL A 12 -27.51 -6.47 -13.41
N LYS A 13 -27.97 -7.50 -12.70
CA LYS A 13 -29.41 -7.69 -12.40
C LYS A 13 -29.57 -7.79 -10.88
N ASP A 14 -30.25 -6.79 -10.31
CA ASP A 14 -30.59 -6.77 -8.89
C ASP A 14 -31.78 -7.68 -8.57
N ALA A 15 -31.80 -8.17 -7.33
CA ALA A 15 -32.83 -9.10 -6.86
C ALA A 15 -34.23 -8.44 -6.72
N SER A 16 -34.28 -7.10 -6.70
CA SER A 16 -35.51 -6.34 -6.48
C SER A 16 -36.37 -6.16 -7.73
N GLU A 17 -35.88 -6.48 -8.92
CA GLU A 17 -36.57 -6.13 -10.16
C GLU A 17 -37.56 -7.20 -10.67
N ASP A 18 -37.56 -8.42 -10.14
CA ASP A 18 -38.46 -9.48 -10.59
C ASP A 18 -38.89 -10.43 -9.47
N SER A 19 -40.15 -10.82 -9.54
CA SER A 19 -40.63 -11.96 -8.75
C SER A 19 -39.82 -13.20 -9.12
N ILE A 20 -39.35 -13.92 -8.12
CA ILE A 20 -38.46 -15.07 -8.11
C ILE A 20 -38.84 -16.19 -9.12
N SER A 21 -39.97 -16.10 -9.80
CA SER A 21 -40.55 -17.15 -10.61
C SER A 21 -40.38 -17.04 -12.14
N LYS A 22 -39.79 -15.97 -12.68
CA LYS A 22 -39.62 -15.82 -14.14
C LYS A 22 -38.15 -15.78 -14.56
N ALA A 23 -37.77 -16.71 -15.42
CA ALA A 23 -36.49 -16.68 -16.11
C ALA A 23 -36.40 -15.37 -16.93
N ALA A 24 -35.41 -14.53 -16.63
CA ALA A 24 -35.14 -13.32 -17.39
C ALA A 24 -33.92 -13.52 -18.27
N THR A 25 -34.10 -13.33 -19.59
CA THR A 25 -33.00 -13.33 -20.55
C THR A 25 -32.55 -11.88 -20.77
N LYS A 26 -31.24 -11.65 -20.67
CA LYS A 26 -30.63 -10.36 -21.03
C LYS A 26 -29.50 -10.61 -22.03
N GLU A 27 -29.36 -9.71 -23.01
CA GLU A 27 -28.36 -9.82 -24.06
C GLU A 27 -27.38 -8.66 -23.96
N VAL A 28 -26.09 -8.96 -24.16
CA VAL A 28 -25.01 -7.98 -24.26
C VAL A 28 -24.33 -8.17 -25.59
N ALA A 29 -24.26 -7.11 -26.38
CA ALA A 29 -23.47 -7.11 -27.60
C ALA A 29 -21.99 -6.97 -27.25
N LEU A 30 -21.18 -7.92 -27.73
CA LEU A 30 -19.73 -7.92 -27.60
C LEU A 30 -19.10 -7.71 -28.95
N ARG A 31 -18.19 -6.76 -29.03
CA ARG A 31 -17.29 -6.62 -30.16
C ARG A 31 -15.96 -7.29 -29.77
N LEU A 32 -15.75 -8.46 -30.32
CA LEU A 32 -14.50 -9.21 -30.12
C LEU A 32 -13.49 -8.79 -31.21
N GLU A 33 -12.27 -8.55 -30.81
CA GLU A 33 -11.17 -8.27 -31.74
C GLU A 33 -10.46 -9.60 -32.12
N PRO A 34 -9.99 -9.76 -33.34
CA PRO A 34 -9.27 -10.96 -33.74
C PRO A 34 -8.02 -11.17 -32.91
N GLU A 35 -7.69 -12.42 -32.61
CA GLU A 35 -6.48 -12.83 -31.88
C GLU A 35 -6.42 -12.37 -30.40
N MET A 36 -7.52 -11.86 -29.85
CA MET A 36 -7.64 -11.50 -28.45
C MET A 36 -8.42 -12.57 -27.68
N ASP A 37 -7.92 -12.93 -26.50
CA ASP A 37 -8.62 -13.78 -25.55
C ASP A 37 -9.55 -12.93 -24.66
N TYR A 38 -10.77 -13.42 -24.43
CA TYR A 38 -11.74 -12.77 -23.57
C TYR A 38 -12.16 -13.71 -22.45
N GLU A 39 -12.02 -13.24 -21.23
CA GLU A 39 -12.53 -13.94 -20.04
C GLU A 39 -13.95 -13.46 -19.74
N ILE A 40 -14.89 -14.42 -19.70
CA ILE A 40 -16.28 -14.16 -19.33
C ILE A 40 -16.56 -14.81 -17.99
N ALA A 41 -16.88 -14.00 -16.98
CA ALA A 41 -17.23 -14.49 -15.65
C ALA A 41 -18.63 -14.01 -15.25
N ILE A 42 -19.37 -14.89 -14.59
CA ILE A 42 -20.71 -14.57 -14.11
C ILE A 42 -20.77 -14.84 -12.60
N LYS A 43 -21.07 -13.78 -11.85
CA LYS A 43 -21.29 -13.86 -10.41
C LYS A 43 -22.79 -14.05 -10.15
N LEU A 44 -23.16 -15.16 -9.55
CA LEU A 44 -24.51 -15.47 -9.11
C LEU A 44 -24.56 -15.45 -7.58
N LEU A 45 -25.49 -14.68 -7.02
CA LEU A 45 -25.75 -14.67 -5.59
C LEU A 45 -27.10 -15.35 -5.34
N SER A 46 -27.13 -16.29 -4.40
CA SER A 46 -28.34 -16.94 -3.91
C SER A 46 -28.41 -16.80 -2.39
N THR A 47 -29.62 -16.78 -1.85
CA THR A 47 -29.82 -16.77 -0.40
C THR A 47 -29.90 -18.23 0.12
N PRO A 48 -29.48 -18.51 1.36
CA PRO A 48 -29.57 -19.85 1.94
C PRO A 48 -31.00 -20.41 2.01
N ASP A 49 -32.00 -19.53 1.95
CA ASP A 49 -33.43 -19.89 2.07
C ASP A 49 -34.09 -20.22 0.71
N ASP A 50 -33.34 -20.12 -0.39
CA ASP A 50 -33.86 -20.46 -1.72
C ASP A 50 -34.16 -21.97 -1.80
N LYS A 51 -35.42 -22.31 -1.89
CA LYS A 51 -35.89 -23.70 -2.00
C LYS A 51 -35.52 -24.39 -3.32
N THR A 52 -35.11 -23.65 -4.32
CA THR A 52 -34.65 -24.11 -5.63
C THR A 52 -33.27 -23.57 -5.91
N ALA A 53 -32.35 -24.46 -6.29
CA ALA A 53 -31.02 -24.03 -6.71
C ALA A 53 -31.14 -23.09 -7.94
N PRO A 54 -30.49 -21.91 -7.89
CA PRO A 54 -30.51 -21.01 -9.03
C PRO A 54 -29.80 -21.66 -10.22
N SER A 55 -30.41 -21.59 -11.40
CA SER A 55 -29.79 -22.06 -12.64
C SER A 55 -29.47 -20.87 -13.54
N LEU A 56 -28.33 -20.87 -14.15
CA LEU A 56 -27.90 -19.88 -15.11
C LEU A 56 -27.53 -20.56 -16.42
N LYS A 57 -28.08 -20.07 -17.53
CA LYS A 57 -27.68 -20.48 -18.88
C LYS A 57 -27.05 -19.30 -19.58
N CYS A 58 -25.84 -19.47 -20.07
CA CYS A 58 -25.15 -18.50 -20.89
C CYS A 58 -25.00 -19.08 -22.30
N GLU A 59 -25.41 -18.33 -23.28
CA GLU A 59 -25.27 -18.69 -24.71
C GLU A 59 -24.54 -17.57 -25.43
N LEU A 60 -23.55 -17.93 -26.23
CA LEU A 60 -22.87 -17.05 -27.18
C LEU A 60 -23.62 -17.19 -28.51
N VAL A 61 -24.33 -16.13 -28.89
CA VAL A 61 -25.02 -16.07 -30.17
C VAL A 61 -24.12 -15.33 -31.15
N LYS A 62 -23.64 -16.01 -32.19
CA LYS A 62 -22.85 -15.38 -33.23
C LYS A 62 -23.71 -14.90 -34.39
N ASP A 63 -23.37 -13.79 -34.97
CA ASP A 63 -23.87 -13.35 -36.25
C ASP A 63 -23.20 -14.20 -37.36
N ASP A 64 -23.95 -14.70 -38.33
CA ASP A 64 -23.46 -15.57 -39.44
C ASP A 64 -22.33 -14.94 -40.29
N LYS A 65 -22.07 -13.65 -40.10
CA LYS A 65 -21.00 -12.93 -40.78
C LYS A 65 -19.60 -13.13 -40.18
N PHE A 66 -19.50 -13.73 -39.01
CA PHE A 66 -18.23 -13.85 -38.28
C PHE A 66 -17.65 -15.25 -38.36
N LYS A 67 -16.31 -15.33 -38.40
CA LYS A 67 -15.56 -16.60 -38.32
C LYS A 67 -15.81 -17.32 -37.00
N GLU A 68 -15.51 -18.61 -36.95
CA GLU A 68 -15.63 -19.40 -35.73
C GLU A 68 -14.87 -18.78 -34.56
N VAL A 69 -15.57 -18.67 -33.43
CA VAL A 69 -14.99 -18.30 -32.14
C VAL A 69 -14.77 -19.59 -31.35
N ALA A 70 -13.53 -19.89 -31.04
CA ALA A 70 -13.21 -21.02 -30.18
C ALA A 70 -13.52 -20.62 -28.71
N CYS A 71 -14.37 -21.42 -28.05
CA CYS A 71 -14.68 -21.22 -26.63
C CYS A 71 -14.12 -22.41 -25.85
N SER A 72 -13.52 -22.15 -24.71
CA SER A 72 -13.11 -23.16 -23.75
C SER A 72 -13.68 -22.84 -22.38
N THR A 73 -14.12 -23.87 -21.68
CA THR A 73 -14.52 -23.79 -20.26
C THR A 73 -13.42 -24.31 -19.33
N ASP A 74 -12.28 -24.70 -19.90
CA ASP A 74 -11.15 -25.21 -19.15
C ASP A 74 -10.28 -24.05 -18.65
N PRO A 75 -10.25 -23.77 -17.33
CA PRO A 75 -9.42 -22.72 -16.76
C PRO A 75 -7.91 -23.04 -16.83
N GLU A 76 -7.55 -24.31 -17.09
CA GLU A 76 -6.15 -24.75 -17.20
C GLU A 76 -5.64 -24.72 -18.65
N GLN A 77 -6.45 -24.31 -19.61
CA GLN A 77 -6.02 -24.23 -21.00
C GLN A 77 -4.82 -23.30 -21.15
N LYS A 78 -3.70 -23.84 -21.58
CA LYS A 78 -2.47 -23.07 -21.79
C LYS A 78 -2.64 -22.15 -23.01
N HIS A 79 -2.64 -20.87 -22.77
CA HIS A 79 -2.62 -19.84 -23.79
C HIS A 79 -1.18 -19.52 -24.24
N ARG A 80 -1.01 -19.05 -25.48
CA ARG A 80 0.27 -18.48 -25.89
C ARG A 80 0.55 -17.23 -25.06
N PHE A 81 1.75 -17.18 -24.46
CA PHE A 81 2.20 -16.01 -23.75
C PHE A 81 2.35 -14.84 -24.73
N SER A 82 1.61 -13.78 -24.48
CA SER A 82 1.60 -12.55 -25.31
C SER A 82 2.17 -11.36 -24.54
N LEU A 83 2.39 -10.25 -25.24
CA LEU A 83 2.78 -9.00 -24.61
C LEU A 83 1.71 -8.55 -23.59
N ASP A 84 0.44 -8.78 -23.89
CA ASP A 84 -0.67 -8.43 -23.00
C ASP A 84 -0.61 -9.19 -21.67
N ASN A 85 -0.21 -10.46 -21.69
CA ASN A 85 0.04 -11.22 -20.44
C ASN A 85 1.18 -10.63 -19.60
N THR A 86 2.06 -9.83 -20.21
CA THR A 86 3.14 -9.14 -19.51
C THR A 86 2.67 -7.82 -18.90
N VAL A 87 1.73 -7.14 -19.53
CA VAL A 87 1.27 -5.80 -19.15
C VAL A 87 0.01 -5.88 -18.28
N TYR A 88 -0.93 -6.75 -18.66
CA TYR A 88 -2.22 -6.87 -18.00
C TYR A 88 -2.28 -8.05 -17.03
N GLY A 89 -3.25 -7.99 -16.13
CA GLY A 89 -3.54 -9.02 -15.16
C GLY A 89 -3.26 -8.60 -13.73
N ASN A 90 -3.51 -9.53 -12.84
CA ASN A 90 -3.35 -9.35 -11.40
C ASN A 90 -2.00 -9.90 -10.95
N ARG A 91 -1.20 -9.06 -10.28
CA ARG A 91 0.16 -9.41 -9.84
C ARG A 91 0.35 -9.13 -8.37
N ALA A 92 0.86 -10.12 -7.65
CA ALA A 92 1.35 -9.88 -6.30
C ALA A 92 2.64 -9.04 -6.38
N ILE A 93 2.61 -7.85 -5.77
CA ILE A 93 3.73 -6.89 -5.78
C ILE A 93 4.43 -6.78 -4.43
N ALA A 94 3.77 -7.18 -3.35
CA ALA A 94 4.37 -7.28 -2.03
C ALA A 94 3.62 -8.33 -1.21
N VAL A 95 4.36 -8.96 -0.31
CA VAL A 95 3.82 -9.88 0.68
C VAL A 95 4.42 -9.57 2.04
N SER A 96 3.63 -9.69 3.09
CA SER A 96 4.09 -9.56 4.47
C SER A 96 3.33 -10.51 5.38
N VAL A 97 4.04 -11.08 6.33
CA VAL A 97 3.49 -12.03 7.31
C VAL A 97 3.22 -11.30 8.62
N SER A 98 2.16 -11.68 9.31
CA SER A 98 1.88 -11.16 10.66
C SER A 98 3.03 -11.49 11.62
N PRO A 99 3.27 -10.68 12.67
CA PRO A 99 4.33 -10.96 13.65
C PRO A 99 4.26 -12.35 14.28
N ASP A 100 3.07 -12.90 14.46
CA ASP A 100 2.86 -14.25 15.00
C ASP A 100 2.92 -15.39 13.96
N GLY A 101 3.15 -15.05 12.69
CA GLY A 101 3.30 -16.02 11.59
C GLY A 101 2.01 -16.70 11.14
N LYS A 102 0.81 -16.21 11.53
CA LYS A 102 -0.45 -16.89 11.21
C LYS A 102 -1.14 -16.39 9.96
N TYR A 103 -0.92 -15.14 9.60
CA TYR A 103 -1.61 -14.47 8.51
C TYR A 103 -0.64 -13.91 7.48
N LEU A 104 -1.06 -13.90 6.24
CA LEU A 104 -0.36 -13.32 5.11
C LEU A 104 -1.18 -12.13 4.58
N LEU A 105 -0.55 -10.99 4.47
CA LEU A 105 -1.08 -9.85 3.71
C LEU A 105 -0.37 -9.81 2.37
N THR A 106 -1.13 -9.98 1.29
CA THR A 106 -0.65 -9.88 -0.08
C THR A 106 -1.17 -8.60 -0.70
N ARG A 107 -0.28 -7.79 -1.25
CA ARG A 107 -0.63 -6.60 -2.02
C ARG A 107 -0.60 -6.94 -3.49
N TYR A 108 -1.69 -6.67 -4.18
CA TYR A 108 -1.84 -6.88 -5.60
C TYR A 108 -1.85 -5.57 -6.37
N TRP A 109 -1.26 -5.60 -7.53
CA TRP A 109 -1.48 -4.62 -8.58
C TRP A 109 -2.30 -5.29 -9.69
N ASP A 110 -3.48 -4.74 -9.91
CA ASP A 110 -4.47 -5.25 -10.85
C ASP A 110 -4.57 -4.27 -12.01
N ASN A 111 -4.08 -4.68 -13.17
CA ASN A 111 -4.04 -3.87 -14.37
C ASN A 111 -4.87 -4.54 -15.47
N HIS A 112 -6.10 -4.10 -15.66
CA HIS A 112 -7.00 -4.65 -16.68
C HIS A 112 -6.95 -3.92 -18.01
N SER A 113 -6.45 -2.68 -18.04
CA SER A 113 -6.33 -1.89 -19.27
C SER A 113 -5.38 -0.72 -19.07
N LEU A 114 -4.92 -0.10 -20.17
CA LEU A 114 -4.08 1.10 -20.14
C LEU A 114 -4.69 2.29 -19.36
N LYS A 115 -5.98 2.26 -19.08
CA LYS A 115 -6.70 3.34 -18.40
C LYS A 115 -7.12 3.02 -16.98
N ARG A 116 -7.00 1.78 -16.53
CA ARG A 116 -7.47 1.35 -15.22
C ARG A 116 -6.51 0.36 -14.59
N SER A 117 -5.77 0.84 -13.63
CA SER A 117 -5.04 0.00 -12.68
C SER A 117 -5.49 0.33 -11.27
N ARG A 118 -5.49 -0.66 -10.40
CA ARG A 118 -5.76 -0.48 -8.97
C ARG A 118 -4.80 -1.32 -8.17
N THR A 119 -4.54 -0.89 -6.96
CA THR A 119 -3.85 -1.68 -5.95
C THR A 119 -4.81 -2.02 -4.83
N TYR A 120 -4.73 -3.23 -4.33
CA TYR A 120 -5.53 -3.71 -3.20
C TYR A 120 -4.75 -4.74 -2.41
N CYS A 121 -5.21 -5.02 -1.20
CA CYS A 121 -4.63 -6.05 -0.35
C CYS A 121 -5.62 -7.20 -0.13
N GLU A 122 -5.06 -8.37 0.14
CA GLU A 122 -5.78 -9.58 0.49
C GLU A 122 -5.19 -10.19 1.76
N LEU A 123 -6.05 -10.57 2.68
CA LEU A 123 -5.67 -11.21 3.93
C LEU A 123 -5.96 -12.70 3.87
N THR A 124 -4.95 -13.53 4.05
CA THR A 124 -5.04 -15.00 4.00
C THR A 124 -4.57 -15.62 5.31
N GLU A 125 -5.28 -16.59 5.82
CA GLU A 125 -4.84 -17.43 6.94
C GLU A 125 -3.86 -18.49 6.45
N LEU A 126 -2.61 -18.48 6.94
CA LEU A 126 -1.54 -19.36 6.41
C LEU A 126 -1.80 -20.83 6.67
N LYS A 127 -2.38 -21.18 7.81
CA LYS A 127 -2.62 -22.59 8.17
C LYS A 127 -3.60 -23.30 7.24
N THR A 128 -4.64 -22.60 6.82
CA THR A 128 -5.73 -23.18 6.02
C THR A 128 -5.65 -22.77 4.55
N GLY A 129 -4.86 -21.75 4.22
CA GLY A 129 -4.86 -21.12 2.90
C GLY A 129 -6.15 -20.33 2.60
N LYS A 130 -7.02 -20.14 3.59
CA LYS A 130 -8.30 -19.47 3.40
C LYS A 130 -8.09 -17.96 3.29
N VAL A 131 -8.61 -17.38 2.23
CA VAL A 131 -8.73 -15.92 2.08
C VAL A 131 -9.84 -15.42 3.03
N LEU A 132 -9.48 -14.57 3.97
CA LEU A 132 -10.39 -14.00 4.95
C LEU A 132 -11.04 -12.71 4.43
N LEU A 133 -10.23 -11.85 3.83
CA LEU A 133 -10.69 -10.59 3.25
C LEU A 133 -9.96 -10.31 1.93
N THR A 134 -10.70 -9.80 0.96
CA THR A 134 -10.17 -9.33 -0.33
C THR A 134 -10.59 -7.88 -0.58
N ASN A 135 -9.96 -7.22 -1.54
CA ASN A 135 -10.20 -5.81 -1.88
C ASN A 135 -9.99 -4.83 -0.70
N LEU A 136 -9.13 -5.19 0.24
CA LEU A 136 -8.71 -4.28 1.29
C LEU A 136 -7.99 -3.07 0.70
N ARG A 137 -8.03 -1.96 1.44
CA ARG A 137 -7.35 -0.73 1.04
C ARG A 137 -5.87 -0.97 0.78
N ASP A 138 -5.36 -0.30 -0.23
CA ASP A 138 -3.92 -0.21 -0.46
C ASP A 138 -3.23 0.50 0.72
N GLY A 139 -1.98 0.12 0.99
CA GLY A 139 -1.19 0.71 2.07
C GLY A 139 -1.41 0.12 3.46
N MET A 140 -2.20 -0.95 3.59
CA MET A 140 -2.28 -1.69 4.86
C MET A 140 -0.94 -2.32 5.22
N ARG A 141 -0.61 -2.30 6.51
CA ARG A 141 0.64 -2.84 7.08
C ARG A 141 0.37 -3.52 8.41
N TRP A 142 1.24 -4.45 8.79
CA TRP A 142 1.21 -5.05 10.12
C TRP A 142 1.72 -4.08 11.17
N MET A 143 1.06 -4.07 12.31
CA MET A 143 1.63 -3.52 13.53
C MET A 143 2.76 -4.42 14.05
N PRO A 144 3.80 -3.86 14.68
CA PRO A 144 4.99 -4.65 15.03
C PRO A 144 4.76 -5.78 16.03
N LYS A 145 3.76 -5.66 16.91
CA LYS A 145 3.57 -6.56 18.06
C LYS A 145 2.14 -7.12 18.18
N SER A 146 1.13 -6.30 17.99
CA SER A 146 -0.27 -6.66 18.30
C SER A 146 -0.92 -7.59 17.27
N ASN A 147 -0.23 -7.95 16.18
CA ASN A 147 -0.77 -8.74 15.07
C ASN A 147 -1.98 -8.12 14.37
N LYS A 148 -2.25 -6.83 14.58
CA LYS A 148 -3.27 -6.10 13.85
C LYS A 148 -2.71 -5.50 12.56
N LEU A 149 -3.56 -5.34 11.59
CA LEU A 149 -3.27 -4.51 10.42
C LEU A 149 -3.62 -3.06 10.73
N TYR A 150 -2.91 -2.12 10.11
CA TYR A 150 -3.27 -0.71 10.20
C TYR A 150 -3.18 -0.02 8.84
N TYR A 151 -3.90 1.08 8.72
CA TYR A 151 -3.82 2.03 7.62
C TYR A 151 -4.18 3.44 8.11
N THR A 152 -3.85 4.45 7.32
CA THR A 152 -4.14 5.84 7.65
C THR A 152 -5.25 6.41 6.77
N VAL A 153 -6.05 7.30 7.33
CA VAL A 153 -7.10 8.04 6.63
C VAL A 153 -6.93 9.52 6.92
N VAL A 154 -6.96 10.34 5.87
CA VAL A 154 -6.95 11.79 6.03
C VAL A 154 -8.25 12.24 6.71
N ALA A 155 -8.11 12.98 7.79
CA ALA A 155 -9.20 13.58 8.55
C ALA A 155 -9.01 15.12 8.61
N PRO A 156 -10.02 15.91 8.99
CA PRO A 156 -9.91 17.38 9.04
C PRO A 156 -8.81 17.90 9.98
N GLU A 157 -8.53 17.17 11.05
CA GLU A 157 -7.56 17.58 12.09
C GLU A 157 -6.21 16.85 11.98
N GLY A 158 -5.94 16.18 10.86
CA GLY A 158 -4.71 15.39 10.66
C GLY A 158 -5.01 14.04 10.03
N ASN A 159 -4.35 12.98 10.48
CA ASN A 159 -4.55 11.64 9.97
C ASN A 159 -5.02 10.71 11.08
N ASP A 160 -6.04 9.93 10.80
CA ASP A 160 -6.50 8.88 11.70
C ASP A 160 -5.80 7.56 11.38
N VAL A 161 -5.39 6.83 12.39
CA VAL A 161 -4.89 5.46 12.27
C VAL A 161 -6.02 4.50 12.60
N ILE A 162 -6.36 3.68 11.64
CA ILE A 162 -7.39 2.64 11.78
C ILE A 162 -6.69 1.29 11.83
N THR A 163 -7.10 0.45 12.76
CA THR A 163 -6.63 -0.93 12.87
C THR A 163 -7.70 -1.92 12.47
N LEU A 164 -7.28 -3.02 11.87
CA LEU A 164 -8.10 -4.18 11.55
C LEU A 164 -7.57 -5.39 12.29
N ASP A 165 -8.41 -6.02 13.10
CA ASP A 165 -8.09 -7.27 13.78
C ASP A 165 -8.33 -8.46 12.84
N PRO A 166 -7.31 -9.28 12.51
CA PRO A 166 -7.43 -10.39 11.56
C PRO A 166 -8.29 -11.55 12.08
N VAL A 167 -8.55 -11.63 13.38
CA VAL A 167 -9.37 -12.69 13.99
C VAL A 167 -10.85 -12.32 13.95
N THR A 168 -11.18 -11.12 14.38
CA THR A 168 -12.56 -10.64 14.46
C THR A 168 -13.04 -9.97 13.17
N LEU A 169 -12.12 -9.59 12.30
CA LEU A 169 -12.32 -8.83 11.07
C LEU A 169 -13.00 -7.46 11.32
N LYS A 170 -12.81 -6.90 12.52
CA LYS A 170 -13.35 -5.60 12.90
C LYS A 170 -12.31 -4.51 12.79
N GLU A 171 -12.76 -3.35 12.34
CA GLU A 171 -11.98 -2.13 12.29
C GLU A 171 -12.27 -1.25 13.51
N GLU A 172 -11.21 -0.62 14.02
CA GLU A 172 -11.28 0.33 15.14
C GLU A 172 -10.34 1.51 14.86
N VAL A 173 -10.77 2.71 15.25
CA VAL A 173 -9.91 3.89 15.23
C VAL A 173 -8.97 3.82 16.43
N LEU A 174 -7.67 3.64 16.16
CA LEU A 174 -6.65 3.56 17.20
C LEU A 174 -6.17 4.96 17.62
N LEU A 175 -5.87 5.82 16.66
CA LEU A 175 -5.37 7.18 16.90
C LEU A 175 -6.12 8.17 16.01
N ARG A 176 -6.29 9.40 16.49
CA ARG A 176 -6.90 10.49 15.74
C ARG A 176 -5.95 11.66 15.62
N GLY A 177 -6.00 12.33 14.46
CA GLY A 177 -5.33 13.60 14.27
C GLY A 177 -3.80 13.54 14.37
N ILE A 178 -3.15 12.43 13.98
CA ILE A 178 -1.69 12.40 13.95
C ILE A 178 -1.17 13.35 12.87
N PRO A 179 -0.02 14.04 13.11
CA PRO A 179 0.43 15.13 12.23
C PRO A 179 0.72 14.70 10.80
N GLU A 180 1.26 13.50 10.60
CA GLU A 180 1.77 13.03 9.30
C GLU A 180 1.24 11.65 8.93
N GLN A 181 1.11 11.38 7.61
CA GLN A 181 0.73 10.05 7.12
C GLN A 181 1.87 9.04 7.15
N GLY A 182 3.11 9.52 6.98
CA GLY A 182 4.31 8.70 6.97
C GLY A 182 4.94 8.64 8.34
N PHE A 183 4.87 7.48 8.97
CA PHE A 183 5.49 7.24 10.28
C PHE A 183 5.96 5.79 10.40
N SER A 184 6.79 5.53 11.41
CA SER A 184 7.23 4.21 11.82
C SER A 184 6.83 3.97 13.27
N TRP A 185 6.34 2.77 13.54
CA TRP A 185 6.00 2.33 14.89
C TRP A 185 7.26 2.00 15.69
N SER A 186 7.23 2.28 16.99
CA SER A 186 8.14 1.65 17.93
C SER A 186 7.88 0.13 17.97
N PRO A 187 8.88 -0.70 18.28
CA PRO A 187 8.68 -2.15 18.42
C PRO A 187 7.62 -2.54 19.47
N ASN A 188 7.42 -1.70 20.48
CA ASN A 188 6.45 -1.90 21.54
C ASN A 188 5.06 -1.29 21.28
N GLU A 189 4.91 -0.53 20.18
CA GLU A 189 3.67 0.17 19.82
C GLU A 189 3.27 1.28 20.80
N ASP A 190 4.22 1.87 21.52
CA ASP A 190 4.02 2.92 22.51
C ASP A 190 4.26 4.33 21.95
N PHE A 191 4.99 4.46 20.86
CA PHE A 191 5.20 5.73 20.15
C PHE A 191 5.35 5.53 18.63
N LEU A 192 5.28 6.65 17.91
CA LEU A 192 5.54 6.75 16.49
C LEU A 192 6.72 7.70 16.25
N ILE A 193 7.54 7.40 15.24
CA ILE A 193 8.51 8.35 14.69
C ILE A 193 7.97 8.86 13.36
N TYR A 194 7.87 10.17 13.21
CA TYR A 194 7.36 10.82 12.00
C TYR A 194 8.28 11.97 11.56
N TYR A 195 8.00 12.57 10.39
CA TYR A 195 8.87 13.52 9.72
C TYR A 195 8.24 14.94 9.64
N PRO A 196 8.35 15.78 10.68
CA PRO A 196 7.96 17.17 10.55
C PRO A 196 8.87 17.87 9.52
N ARG A 197 8.22 18.62 8.64
CA ARG A 197 8.90 19.36 7.57
C ARG A 197 8.89 20.85 7.87
N GLU A 198 10.06 21.45 7.78
CA GLU A 198 10.21 22.91 7.70
C GLU A 198 10.30 23.31 6.23
N GLU A 199 9.35 24.12 5.80
CA GLU A 199 9.37 24.70 4.47
C GLU A 199 10.57 25.66 4.33
N GLY A 200 11.28 25.56 3.22
CA GLY A 200 12.33 26.52 2.89
C GLY A 200 11.76 27.90 2.57
N VAL A 201 12.56 28.92 2.75
CA VAL A 201 12.19 30.30 2.34
C VAL A 201 11.88 30.28 0.85
N LYS A 202 10.66 30.69 0.51
CA LYS A 202 10.20 30.82 -0.89
C LYS A 202 10.55 32.22 -1.38
N ASP A 203 11.10 32.29 -2.59
CA ASP A 203 11.31 33.58 -3.23
C ASP A 203 9.97 34.16 -3.67
N GLU A 204 9.75 35.45 -3.42
CA GLU A 204 8.56 36.15 -3.86
C GLU A 204 8.71 36.62 -5.33
N GLY A 205 7.68 36.39 -6.14
CA GLY A 205 7.63 36.84 -7.53
C GLY A 205 8.32 35.90 -8.54
N PRO A 206 8.55 36.39 -9.77
CA PRO A 206 9.03 35.58 -10.88
C PRO A 206 10.54 35.28 -10.85
N LEU A 207 11.29 35.91 -9.97
CA LEU A 207 12.73 35.77 -9.87
C LEU A 207 13.09 34.84 -8.72
N LYS A 208 13.90 33.81 -8.99
CA LYS A 208 14.45 32.92 -7.98
C LYS A 208 15.85 33.39 -7.58
N ARG A 209 16.05 33.59 -6.28
CA ARG A 209 17.38 33.87 -5.74
C ARG A 209 18.23 32.63 -5.69
N ILE A 210 19.35 32.61 -6.36
CA ILE A 210 20.34 31.51 -6.33
C ILE A 210 21.49 31.92 -5.43
N VAL A 211 21.59 31.32 -4.26
CA VAL A 211 22.65 31.54 -3.27
C VAL A 211 23.72 30.48 -3.37
N SER A 212 23.31 29.24 -3.73
CA SER A 212 24.19 28.11 -3.89
C SER A 212 23.82 27.31 -5.15
N PRO A 213 24.71 26.44 -5.67
CA PRO A 213 24.36 25.52 -6.75
C PRO A 213 23.16 24.61 -6.45
N ALA A 214 22.92 24.29 -5.19
CA ALA A 214 21.79 23.48 -4.73
C ALA A 214 20.43 24.15 -5.01
N ASP A 215 20.37 25.48 -5.03
CA ASP A 215 19.14 26.23 -5.31
C ASP A 215 18.56 25.99 -6.72
N ARG A 216 19.29 25.30 -7.59
CA ARG A 216 18.79 24.81 -8.89
C ARG A 216 17.81 23.64 -8.74
N ILE A 217 17.88 22.93 -7.62
CA ILE A 217 17.02 21.80 -7.31
C ILE A 217 15.75 22.34 -6.61
N PRO A 218 14.55 21.97 -7.05
CA PRO A 218 13.33 22.34 -6.35
C PRO A 218 13.36 21.88 -4.89
N ASP A 219 12.79 22.66 -3.99
CA ASP A 219 12.65 22.39 -2.55
C ASP A 219 13.94 22.14 -1.76
N THR A 220 15.10 22.48 -2.33
CA THR A 220 16.40 22.23 -1.67
C THR A 220 16.55 22.98 -0.35
N ARG A 221 15.76 24.02 -0.10
CA ARG A 221 15.78 24.80 1.14
C ARG A 221 14.89 24.23 2.24
N GLY A 222 13.96 23.31 1.90
CA GLY A 222 13.16 22.60 2.87
C GLY A 222 13.98 21.60 3.69
N ARG A 223 13.59 21.35 4.93
CA ARG A 223 14.25 20.39 5.82
C ARG A 223 13.22 19.46 6.43
N SER A 224 13.56 18.18 6.48
CA SER A 224 12.79 17.18 7.21
C SER A 224 13.56 16.77 8.45
N PHE A 225 12.85 16.66 9.54
CA PHE A 225 13.40 16.27 10.83
C PHE A 225 12.70 15.03 11.37
N LEU A 226 13.11 14.55 12.51
CA LEU A 226 12.46 13.44 13.21
C LEU A 226 11.77 13.96 14.45
N ALA A 227 10.57 13.47 14.70
CA ALA A 227 9.83 13.71 15.92
C ALA A 227 9.20 12.41 16.42
N ARG A 228 9.05 12.30 17.72
CA ARG A 228 8.34 11.23 18.42
C ARG A 228 6.93 11.70 18.77
N TYR A 229 5.94 10.89 18.48
CA TYR A 229 4.57 11.05 18.97
C TYR A 229 4.30 9.94 19.97
N ASP A 230 4.09 10.28 21.22
CA ASP A 230 3.75 9.37 22.31
C ASP A 230 2.25 9.04 22.26
N ILE A 231 1.92 7.76 22.23
CA ILE A 231 0.54 7.29 22.01
C ILE A 231 -0.31 7.51 23.27
N ALA A 232 0.27 7.31 24.44
CA ALA A 232 -0.47 7.39 25.68
C ALA A 232 -0.85 8.82 26.06
N SER A 233 0.06 9.77 25.86
CA SER A 233 -0.15 11.20 26.16
C SER A 233 -0.70 12.01 25.00
N GLY A 234 -0.55 11.52 23.73
CA GLY A 234 -0.89 12.28 22.53
C GLY A 234 0.05 13.47 22.29
N THR A 235 1.23 13.48 22.89
CA THR A 235 2.19 14.59 22.75
C THR A 235 3.27 14.29 21.71
N SER A 236 3.75 15.36 21.07
CA SER A 236 4.83 15.28 20.10
C SER A 236 6.09 15.95 20.63
N GLU A 237 7.23 15.30 20.43
CA GLU A 237 8.55 15.82 20.78
C GLU A 237 9.48 15.75 19.57
N ARG A 238 10.11 16.88 19.23
CA ARG A 238 11.09 16.93 18.14
C ARG A 238 12.41 16.35 18.61
N LEU A 239 12.97 15.39 17.88
CA LEU A 239 14.20 14.69 18.22
C LEU A 239 15.44 15.26 17.54
N THR A 240 15.29 15.81 16.32
CA THR A 240 16.42 16.26 15.52
C THR A 240 16.26 17.71 15.09
N TYR A 241 17.40 18.42 15.01
CA TYR A 241 17.51 19.84 14.70
C TYR A 241 18.70 20.09 13.78
N GLY A 242 18.83 21.28 13.26
CA GLY A 242 20.02 21.71 12.53
C GLY A 242 19.75 22.15 11.09
N ASN A 243 20.83 22.21 10.30
CA ASN A 243 20.81 22.77 8.95
C ASN A 243 20.61 21.75 7.83
N HIS A 244 20.52 20.46 8.18
CA HIS A 244 20.39 19.36 7.23
C HIS A 244 19.19 18.50 7.59
N SER A 245 18.55 17.96 6.56
CA SER A 245 17.48 16.97 6.76
C SER A 245 18.01 15.72 7.44
N THR A 246 17.18 15.11 8.28
CA THR A 246 17.48 13.87 8.99
C THR A 246 16.50 12.77 8.60
N TYR A 247 16.98 11.55 8.53
CA TYR A 247 16.24 10.40 8.07
C TYR A 247 16.42 9.24 9.04
N MET A 248 15.34 8.67 9.51
CA MET A 248 15.36 7.49 10.35
C MET A 248 15.98 6.32 9.59
N GLN A 249 16.85 5.59 10.27
CA GLN A 249 17.43 4.35 9.79
C GLN A 249 16.74 3.16 10.47
N ASP A 250 16.72 3.14 11.79
CA ASP A 250 16.12 2.05 12.56
C ASP A 250 15.81 2.47 14.00
N ILE A 251 14.95 1.70 14.68
CA ILE A 251 14.67 1.81 16.11
C ILE A 251 15.19 0.52 16.77
N SER A 252 15.93 0.66 17.88
CA SER A 252 16.43 -0.51 18.59
C SER A 252 15.29 -1.45 19.03
N PRO A 253 15.51 -2.78 19.07
CA PRO A 253 14.49 -3.75 19.42
C PRO A 253 13.84 -3.53 20.79
N ASP A 254 14.55 -2.89 21.71
CA ASP A 254 14.04 -2.50 23.03
C ASP A 254 13.30 -1.14 23.04
N GLY A 255 13.30 -0.43 21.91
CA GLY A 255 12.64 0.87 21.75
C GLY A 255 13.35 2.05 22.40
N LYS A 256 14.60 1.90 22.88
CA LYS A 256 15.31 2.94 23.61
C LYS A 256 16.18 3.86 22.79
N TYR A 257 16.60 3.38 21.62
CA TYR A 257 17.52 4.11 20.75
C TYR A 257 16.94 4.24 19.35
N LEU A 258 17.24 5.35 18.71
CA LEU A 258 16.91 5.62 17.32
C LEU A 258 18.20 5.87 16.54
N LEU A 259 18.41 5.11 15.47
CA LEU A 259 19.44 5.40 14.47
C LEU A 259 18.86 6.36 13.43
N TYR A 260 19.59 7.43 13.16
CA TYR A 260 19.23 8.35 12.09
C TYR A 260 20.45 8.83 11.32
N SER A 261 20.26 9.13 10.06
CA SER A 261 21.27 9.73 9.21
C SER A 261 20.93 11.20 8.90
N SER A 262 21.98 11.95 8.62
CA SER A 262 21.87 13.28 8.04
C SER A 262 22.70 13.33 6.78
N SER A 263 22.23 14.04 5.76
CA SER A 263 22.94 14.19 4.49
C SER A 263 23.27 15.64 4.22
N LYS A 264 24.54 15.91 3.95
CA LYS A 264 25.07 17.21 3.53
C LYS A 264 25.43 17.14 2.05
N GLU A 265 25.02 18.13 1.30
CA GLU A 265 25.34 18.22 -0.12
C GLU A 265 26.84 18.48 -0.35
N ASN A 266 27.40 17.74 -1.30
CA ASN A 266 28.78 17.88 -1.76
C ASN A 266 28.82 18.01 -3.28
N ILE A 267 28.31 19.13 -3.80
CA ILE A 267 28.02 19.33 -5.23
C ILE A 267 29.30 19.39 -6.08
N THR A 268 30.42 19.72 -5.49
CA THR A 268 31.68 19.88 -6.20
C THR A 268 32.44 18.57 -6.44
N GLN A 269 32.09 17.50 -5.76
CA GLN A 269 32.82 16.23 -5.79
C GLN A 269 31.88 15.05 -5.63
N ARG A 270 32.14 13.95 -6.34
CA ARG A 270 31.42 12.68 -6.15
C ARG A 270 31.93 11.94 -4.90
N PRO A 271 31.00 11.27 -4.16
CA PRO A 271 29.54 11.33 -4.29
C PRO A 271 29.06 12.75 -3.95
N PHE A 272 27.94 13.14 -4.56
CA PHE A 272 27.37 14.52 -4.40
C PHE A 272 26.72 14.73 -3.03
N SER A 273 26.86 13.81 -2.11
CA SER A 273 26.42 13.92 -0.72
C SER A 273 27.41 13.24 0.22
N LEU A 274 27.52 13.79 1.41
CA LEU A 274 28.21 13.19 2.56
C LEU A 274 27.15 12.84 3.59
N SER A 275 27.22 11.64 4.13
CA SER A 275 26.24 11.15 5.11
C SER A 275 26.90 11.00 6.48
N SER A 276 26.15 11.35 7.50
CA SER A 276 26.54 11.13 8.90
C SER A 276 25.48 10.22 9.56
N LEU A 277 25.92 9.34 10.43
CA LEU A 277 25.06 8.43 11.19
C LEU A 277 25.17 8.76 12.67
N PHE A 278 24.02 8.85 13.31
CA PHE A 278 23.88 9.18 14.70
C PHE A 278 22.96 8.18 15.40
N GLN A 279 23.18 8.03 16.69
CA GLN A 279 22.27 7.33 17.58
C GLN A 279 21.77 8.30 18.64
N VAL A 280 20.46 8.37 18.85
CA VAL A 280 19.86 9.16 19.93
C VAL A 280 19.21 8.21 20.95
N ASN A 281 19.50 8.44 22.23
CA ASN A 281 18.77 7.80 23.31
C ASN A 281 17.42 8.52 23.49
N LEU A 282 16.32 7.78 23.34
CA LEU A 282 14.97 8.33 23.35
C LEU A 282 14.45 8.72 24.74
N GLU A 283 15.15 8.34 25.82
CA GLU A 283 14.81 8.76 27.19
C GLU A 283 15.57 10.03 27.59
N THR A 284 16.88 10.07 27.30
CA THR A 284 17.76 11.15 27.73
C THR A 284 18.01 12.20 26.68
N LEU A 285 17.64 11.94 25.43
CA LEU A 285 17.91 12.73 24.23
C LEU A 285 19.41 12.95 23.96
N ALA A 286 20.28 12.16 24.61
CA ALA A 286 21.71 12.17 24.32
C ALA A 286 21.98 11.60 22.93
N VAL A 287 22.84 12.30 22.17
CA VAL A 287 23.18 11.92 20.79
C VAL A 287 24.63 11.50 20.70
N ASP A 288 24.85 10.30 20.17
CA ASP A 288 26.17 9.79 19.83
C ASP A 288 26.37 9.83 18.32
N THR A 289 27.57 10.28 17.90
CA THR A 289 27.98 10.28 16.49
C THR A 289 28.70 8.99 16.18
N LEU A 290 28.10 8.15 15.34
CA LEU A 290 28.72 6.88 14.94
C LEU A 290 29.65 7.03 13.73
N PHE A 291 29.20 7.79 12.71
CA PHE A 291 29.99 8.13 11.52
C PHE A 291 29.74 9.59 11.14
N PHE A 292 30.79 10.29 10.74
CA PHE A 292 30.67 11.70 10.38
C PHE A 292 31.21 11.96 8.96
N GLU A 293 30.37 12.58 8.13
CA GLU A 293 30.66 12.99 6.75
C GLU A 293 31.32 11.89 5.90
N ASP A 294 30.82 10.63 6.03
CA ASP A 294 31.29 9.52 5.23
C ASP A 294 30.69 9.58 3.82
N ARG A 295 31.54 9.24 2.83
CA ARG A 295 31.14 9.22 1.41
C ARG A 295 30.40 7.96 1.00
N PHE A 296 30.55 6.87 1.73
CA PHE A 296 30.05 5.55 1.36
C PHE A 296 29.16 4.92 2.44
N LEU A 297 28.60 5.73 3.32
CA LEU A 297 27.68 5.25 4.32
C LEU A 297 26.45 4.66 3.64
N GLY A 298 26.20 3.38 3.83
CA GLY A 298 24.98 2.69 3.44
C GLY A 298 23.87 2.84 4.48
N GLY A 299 22.81 2.05 4.36
CA GLY A 299 21.79 1.90 5.40
C GLY A 299 22.37 1.25 6.65
N ALA A 300 21.81 1.61 7.81
CA ALA A 300 22.17 1.05 9.11
C ALA A 300 20.92 0.50 9.80
N SER A 301 21.07 -0.63 10.48
CA SER A 301 20.01 -1.24 11.28
C SER A 301 20.59 -1.90 12.51
N TYR A 302 19.79 -2.05 13.54
CA TYR A 302 20.17 -2.86 14.70
C TYR A 302 20.10 -4.35 14.37
N SER A 303 20.97 -5.13 14.98
CA SER A 303 20.80 -6.58 14.99
C SER A 303 19.53 -6.94 15.78
N PRO A 304 18.90 -8.10 15.49
CA PRO A 304 17.66 -8.50 16.19
C PRO A 304 17.81 -8.63 17.70
N ASP A 305 19.02 -8.89 18.19
CA ASP A 305 19.36 -8.95 19.63
C ASP A 305 19.75 -7.58 20.23
N GLY A 306 19.74 -6.52 19.42
CA GLY A 306 20.06 -5.15 19.83
C GLY A 306 21.49 -4.89 20.24
N LYS A 307 22.43 -5.82 19.96
CA LYS A 307 23.83 -5.69 20.42
C LYS A 307 24.78 -5.10 19.39
N GLN A 308 24.37 -5.06 18.16
CA GLN A 308 25.13 -4.52 17.03
C GLN A 308 24.23 -3.62 16.19
#